data_ffbe0a736b657df85f5d97ff04f28c05
#
_entry.id   ffbe0a736b657df85f5d97ff04f28c05
#
_cell.length_a   1.000
_cell.length_b   1.000
_cell.length_c   1.000
_cell.angle_alpha   90.00
_cell.angle_beta   90.00
_cell.angle_gamma   90.00
#
_symmetry.space_group_name_H-M   'P 1'
#
loop_
_entity.id
_entity.type
_entity.pdbx_description
1 polymer ?
#
loop_
_entity_poly.entity_id
_entity_poly.type
_entity_poly.pdbx_seq_one_letter_code
_entity_poly.pdbx_strand_id
1 'polypeptide(L)'
;MKYYLIAGEASGDLHASNLIKALKLIDNDADFRAMGGEAMKEAGAILSKHYSEMSFMGFVEVLQNLGTIRRTFDFIKKDIQTFDPTALILIDFSGFNLRIAKWAHQQGIMVHYYIAPQVWASRSSRVEKIRAYVDHLYVTLPFELEFYRKHHYEANFVGHPLIDAMASNREVDTNQFLGDNQLGDRKIIALLPGSRKQEISRILPELIKATKDFTDFDIVVAGAPSQTLSFYEPYLNGSKIIFGKTQQLLRVAHLAVVTSGTATLETALIGTPQVVVYKTSPISYAIGKRIVTLKYISLVNLILDRTAVQELIQNECSPKKIKTAISKLLDRTVRERMAQDYNELVKVLGDSGASERTAKAIYANTRKLLGQASDLLD
;
A
#
# COMPACT_ATOMS: atom_id res chain seq x y z
N MET A 1 -10.69 -25.59 6.08
CA MET A 1 -9.31 -25.49 6.66
C MET A 1 -9.24 -24.36 7.69
N LYS A 2 -8.21 -24.34 8.53
CA LYS A 2 -7.98 -23.26 9.52
C LYS A 2 -6.90 -22.31 9.02
N TYR A 3 -7.21 -21.02 8.89
CA TYR A 3 -6.26 -20.00 8.43
C TYR A 3 -6.01 -18.95 9.50
N TYR A 4 -4.73 -18.71 9.83
CA TYR A 4 -4.36 -17.61 10.70
C TYR A 4 -3.74 -16.47 9.85
N LEU A 5 -4.30 -15.26 9.94
CA LEU A 5 -3.84 -14.13 9.13
C LEU A 5 -3.21 -13.05 10.00
N ILE A 6 -2.15 -12.39 9.50
CA ILE A 6 -1.52 -11.26 10.19
C ILE A 6 -1.36 -10.07 9.25
N ALA A 7 -2.07 -8.99 9.56
CA ALA A 7 -1.95 -7.69 8.94
C ALA A 7 -1.70 -6.62 10.01
N GLY A 8 -0.70 -5.78 9.81
CA GLY A 8 -0.25 -4.80 10.82
C GLY A 8 -0.67 -3.35 10.55
N GLU A 9 -1.41 -3.09 9.47
CA GLU A 9 -1.82 -1.75 9.04
C GLU A 9 -3.19 -1.80 8.34
N ALA A 10 -3.86 -0.65 8.23
CA ALA A 10 -5.19 -0.54 7.62
C ALA A 10 -5.23 -1.03 6.16
N SER A 11 -4.17 -0.78 5.37
CA SER A 11 -4.07 -1.29 4.00
C SER A 11 -3.98 -2.81 3.96
N GLY A 12 -3.18 -3.39 4.86
CA GLY A 12 -3.06 -4.84 5.02
C GLY A 12 -4.38 -5.49 5.46
N ASP A 13 -5.12 -4.85 6.38
CA ASP A 13 -6.44 -5.29 6.83
C ASP A 13 -7.45 -5.33 5.67
N LEU A 14 -7.48 -4.30 4.83
CA LEU A 14 -8.32 -4.26 3.63
C LEU A 14 -7.98 -5.38 2.64
N HIS A 15 -6.69 -5.58 2.35
CA HIS A 15 -6.26 -6.64 1.43
C HIS A 15 -6.53 -8.04 1.99
N ALA A 16 -6.30 -8.23 3.29
CA ALA A 16 -6.62 -9.47 3.98
C ALA A 16 -8.12 -9.77 4.00
N SER A 17 -8.97 -8.76 4.18
CA SER A 17 -10.43 -8.93 4.14
C SER A 17 -10.92 -9.42 2.78
N ASN A 18 -10.37 -8.88 1.68
CA ASN A 18 -10.70 -9.35 0.34
C ASN A 18 -10.21 -10.79 0.10
N LEU A 19 -9.03 -11.14 0.62
CA LEU A 19 -8.51 -12.49 0.56
C LEU A 19 -9.39 -13.47 1.36
N ILE A 20 -9.86 -13.11 2.56
CA ILE A 20 -10.77 -13.93 3.36
C ILE A 20 -12.07 -14.18 2.60
N LYS A 21 -12.67 -13.14 2.00
CA LYS A 21 -13.87 -13.28 1.17
C LYS A 21 -13.65 -14.25 0.01
N ALA A 22 -12.51 -14.14 -0.68
CA ALA A 22 -12.17 -15.03 -1.77
C ALA A 22 -11.90 -16.47 -1.31
N LEU A 23 -11.24 -16.68 -0.16
CA LEU A 23 -11.03 -18.02 0.43
C LEU A 23 -12.35 -18.68 0.82
N LYS A 24 -13.30 -17.94 1.39
CA LYS A 24 -14.64 -18.47 1.73
C LYS A 24 -15.42 -19.00 0.54
N LEU A 25 -15.19 -18.46 -0.66
CA LEU A 25 -15.87 -18.93 -1.87
C LEU A 25 -15.34 -20.30 -2.37
N ILE A 26 -14.16 -20.73 -1.93
CA ILE A 26 -13.52 -21.97 -2.37
C ILE A 26 -13.32 -22.98 -1.24
N ASP A 27 -13.40 -22.53 0.00
CA ASP A 27 -13.30 -23.34 1.24
C ASP A 27 -14.44 -22.92 2.18
N ASN A 28 -15.64 -23.47 1.94
CA ASN A 28 -16.86 -23.08 2.65
C ASN A 28 -16.81 -23.32 4.16
N ASP A 29 -16.00 -24.31 4.60
CA ASP A 29 -15.82 -24.67 6.00
C ASP A 29 -14.54 -24.05 6.60
N ALA A 30 -14.03 -22.99 6.00
CA ALA A 30 -12.82 -22.34 6.47
C ALA A 30 -13.04 -21.54 7.75
N ASP A 31 -12.19 -21.79 8.74
CA ASP A 31 -12.09 -20.99 9.97
C ASP A 31 -10.98 -19.94 9.83
N PHE A 32 -11.30 -18.70 10.18
CA PHE A 32 -10.34 -17.58 10.10
C PHE A 32 -10.11 -16.96 11.47
N ARG A 33 -8.85 -16.91 11.91
CA ARG A 33 -8.40 -16.17 13.08
C ARG A 33 -7.32 -15.18 12.67
N ALA A 34 -7.31 -13.98 13.27
CA ALA A 34 -6.44 -12.95 12.76
C ALA A 34 -5.94 -11.96 13.80
N MET A 35 -4.72 -11.46 13.57
CA MET A 35 -4.30 -10.12 13.98
C MET A 35 -4.57 -9.17 12.81
N GLY A 36 -5.51 -8.21 12.97
CA GLY A 36 -5.96 -7.36 11.89
C GLY A 36 -6.85 -6.23 12.38
N GLY A 37 -7.85 -5.84 11.61
CA GLY A 37 -8.79 -4.78 11.94
C GLY A 37 -10.23 -5.12 11.59
N GLU A 38 -11.07 -4.08 11.57
CA GLU A 38 -12.51 -4.25 11.39
C GLU A 38 -12.87 -4.83 10.02
N ALA A 39 -12.12 -4.55 8.95
CA ALA A 39 -12.40 -5.10 7.64
C ALA A 39 -12.25 -6.65 7.62
N MET A 40 -11.21 -7.19 8.26
CA MET A 40 -11.06 -8.65 8.40
C MET A 40 -12.15 -9.25 9.26
N LYS A 41 -12.56 -8.57 10.34
CA LYS A 41 -13.66 -9.00 11.20
C LYS A 41 -14.99 -9.04 10.45
N GLU A 42 -15.31 -8.01 9.69
CA GLU A 42 -16.50 -7.96 8.83
C GLU A 42 -16.47 -9.05 7.73
N ALA A 43 -15.29 -9.39 7.23
CA ALA A 43 -15.09 -10.50 6.31
C ALA A 43 -15.27 -11.87 6.99
N GLY A 44 -15.39 -11.92 8.34
CA GLY A 44 -15.71 -13.09 9.16
C GLY A 44 -14.51 -13.77 9.80
N ALA A 45 -13.40 -13.05 10.02
CA ALA A 45 -12.33 -13.52 10.86
C ALA A 45 -12.60 -13.21 12.34
N ILE A 46 -12.20 -14.12 13.24
CA ILE A 46 -12.16 -13.86 14.66
C ILE A 46 -10.87 -13.11 14.98
N LEU A 47 -10.99 -11.85 15.41
CA LEU A 47 -9.81 -11.07 15.78
C LEU A 47 -9.26 -11.53 17.12
N SER A 48 -7.98 -11.89 17.14
CA SER A 48 -7.21 -12.13 18.37
C SER A 48 -6.60 -10.83 18.89
N LYS A 49 -6.24 -9.93 17.99
CA LYS A 49 -5.63 -8.64 18.32
C LYS A 49 -5.88 -7.61 17.21
N HIS A 50 -6.15 -6.35 17.60
CA HIS A 50 -6.32 -5.27 16.64
C HIS A 50 -4.97 -4.63 16.30
N TYR A 51 -4.74 -4.33 14.99
CA TYR A 51 -3.44 -3.78 14.52
C TYR A 51 -3.11 -2.41 15.12
N SER A 52 -4.11 -1.61 15.51
CA SER A 52 -3.87 -0.30 16.14
C SER A 52 -3.07 -0.37 17.43
N GLU A 53 -3.10 -1.50 18.13
CA GLU A 53 -2.29 -1.74 19.32
C GLU A 53 -0.78 -1.91 19.01
N MET A 54 -0.44 -2.04 17.72
CA MET A 54 0.93 -2.20 17.20
C MET A 54 1.38 -1.07 16.27
N SER A 55 0.56 -0.05 16.10
CA SER A 55 0.84 1.08 15.19
C SER A 55 1.88 2.04 15.78
N PHE A 56 3.10 1.55 15.99
CA PHE A 56 4.24 2.37 16.36
C PHE A 56 4.96 2.84 15.11
N MET A 57 4.93 4.14 14.83
CA MET A 57 5.55 4.74 13.66
C MET A 57 6.77 5.56 14.05
N GLY A 58 7.93 5.18 13.52
CA GLY A 58 9.20 5.86 13.73
C GLY A 58 10.18 5.04 14.56
N PHE A 59 11.48 5.27 14.28
CA PHE A 59 12.56 4.51 14.94
C PHE A 59 12.55 4.71 16.47
N VAL A 60 12.26 5.92 16.94
CA VAL A 60 12.22 6.26 18.37
C VAL A 60 11.03 5.62 19.05
N GLU A 61 9.84 5.67 18.43
CA GLU A 61 8.61 5.06 18.97
C GLU A 61 8.73 3.53 19.03
N VAL A 62 9.33 2.91 18.02
CA VAL A 62 9.62 1.47 18.03
C VAL A 62 10.57 1.10 19.17
N LEU A 63 11.63 1.89 19.41
CA LEU A 63 12.57 1.65 20.52
C LEU A 63 11.90 1.77 21.89
N GLN A 64 11.03 2.78 22.07
CA GLN A 64 10.28 2.98 23.31
C GLN A 64 9.27 1.87 23.58
N ASN A 65 8.75 1.21 22.54
CA ASN A 65 7.69 0.21 22.62
C ASN A 65 8.19 -1.24 22.41
N LEU A 66 9.50 -1.50 22.49
CA LEU A 66 10.05 -2.85 22.30
C LEU A 66 9.41 -3.90 23.24
N GLY A 67 9.09 -3.51 24.48
CA GLY A 67 8.39 -4.38 25.43
C GLY A 67 6.98 -4.78 24.98
N THR A 68 6.23 -3.84 24.40
CA THR A 68 4.89 -4.10 23.85
C THR A 68 4.97 -4.98 22.60
N ILE A 69 5.94 -4.70 21.71
CA ILE A 69 6.19 -5.52 20.52
C ILE A 69 6.51 -6.96 20.91
N ARG A 70 7.37 -7.15 21.93
CA ARG A 70 7.72 -8.49 22.42
C ARG A 70 6.51 -9.22 23.01
N ARG A 71 5.74 -8.54 23.89
CA ARG A 71 4.51 -9.11 24.48
C ARG A 71 3.50 -9.52 23.41
N THR A 72 3.31 -8.67 22.38
CA THR A 72 2.43 -9.00 21.26
C THR A 72 2.95 -10.20 20.47
N PHE A 73 4.25 -10.26 20.25
CA PHE A 73 4.88 -11.39 19.55
C PHE A 73 4.65 -12.72 20.30
N ASP A 74 4.84 -12.72 21.61
CA ASP A 74 4.63 -13.89 22.45
C ASP A 74 3.14 -14.28 22.53
N PHE A 75 2.24 -13.29 22.61
CA PHE A 75 0.80 -13.50 22.56
C PHE A 75 0.36 -14.14 21.24
N ILE A 76 0.78 -13.58 20.10
CA ILE A 76 0.41 -14.10 18.77
C ILE A 76 0.92 -15.53 18.56
N LYS A 77 2.14 -15.85 19.00
CA LYS A 77 2.66 -17.23 18.95
C LYS A 77 1.79 -18.20 19.71
N LYS A 78 1.43 -17.86 20.97
CA LYS A 78 0.56 -18.68 21.79
C LYS A 78 -0.83 -18.83 21.17
N ASP A 79 -1.35 -17.77 20.59
CA ASP A 79 -2.65 -17.76 19.95
C ASP A 79 -2.67 -18.64 18.69
N ILE A 80 -1.61 -18.56 17.86
CA ILE A 80 -1.43 -19.45 16.69
C ILE A 80 -1.36 -20.91 17.14
N GLN A 81 -0.56 -21.23 18.17
CA GLN A 81 -0.46 -22.60 18.70
C GLN A 81 -1.81 -23.13 19.22
N THR A 82 -2.58 -22.28 19.91
CA THR A 82 -3.90 -22.68 20.44
C THR A 82 -4.92 -22.88 19.33
N PHE A 83 -4.88 -22.06 18.29
CA PHE A 83 -5.77 -22.17 17.14
C PHE A 83 -5.41 -23.35 16.24
N ASP A 84 -4.15 -23.72 16.20
CA ASP A 84 -3.59 -24.81 15.39
C ASP A 84 -4.00 -24.68 13.91
N PRO A 85 -3.48 -23.64 13.20
CA PRO A 85 -3.88 -23.38 11.83
C PRO A 85 -3.26 -24.35 10.85
N THR A 86 -3.99 -24.70 9.80
CA THR A 86 -3.46 -25.43 8.63
C THR A 86 -2.43 -24.59 7.86
N ALA A 87 -2.65 -23.28 7.80
CA ALA A 87 -1.74 -22.34 7.14
C ALA A 87 -1.72 -20.99 7.86
N LEU A 88 -0.53 -20.37 7.87
CA LEU A 88 -0.30 -19.01 8.31
C LEU A 88 -0.16 -18.08 7.09
N ILE A 89 -0.96 -17.04 7.03
CA ILE A 89 -0.97 -16.07 5.93
C ILE A 89 -0.48 -14.71 6.46
N LEU A 90 0.66 -14.26 5.98
CA LEU A 90 1.29 -13.00 6.36
C LEU A 90 1.03 -11.96 5.28
N ILE A 91 0.54 -10.78 5.66
CA ILE A 91 0.23 -9.69 4.73
C ILE A 91 1.09 -8.48 5.07
N ASP A 92 1.95 -8.04 4.13
CA ASP A 92 2.87 -6.90 4.30
C ASP A 92 3.59 -6.92 5.67
N PHE A 93 3.70 -5.81 6.39
CA PHE A 93 4.18 -5.68 7.78
C PHE A 93 5.52 -6.40 8.06
N SER A 94 6.49 -6.20 7.19
CA SER A 94 7.70 -7.00 7.06
C SER A 94 8.55 -7.17 8.33
N GLY A 95 8.61 -6.16 9.18
CA GLY A 95 9.42 -6.17 10.41
C GLY A 95 8.96 -7.20 11.44
N PHE A 96 7.66 -7.37 11.57
CA PHE A 96 7.01 -8.32 12.46
C PHE A 96 6.84 -9.67 11.78
N ASN A 97 6.27 -9.67 10.58
CA ASN A 97 5.88 -10.87 9.86
C ASN A 97 7.07 -11.80 9.55
N LEU A 98 8.24 -11.29 9.17
CA LEU A 98 9.42 -12.14 8.93
C LEU A 98 9.97 -12.83 10.21
N ARG A 99 9.69 -12.29 11.40
CA ARG A 99 10.03 -12.95 12.66
C ARG A 99 9.03 -14.05 13.00
N ILE A 100 7.75 -13.81 12.74
CA ILE A 100 6.69 -14.82 12.87
C ILE A 100 6.91 -15.94 11.86
N ALA A 101 7.24 -15.63 10.59
CA ALA A 101 7.55 -16.62 9.56
C ALA A 101 8.65 -17.58 10.02
N LYS A 102 9.77 -17.04 10.53
CA LYS A 102 10.86 -17.88 11.07
C LYS A 102 10.37 -18.84 12.16
N TRP A 103 9.60 -18.33 13.10
CA TRP A 103 9.10 -19.17 14.20
C TRP A 103 8.08 -20.19 13.70
N ALA A 104 7.13 -19.82 12.85
CA ALA A 104 6.10 -20.72 12.32
C ALA A 104 6.72 -21.85 11.48
N HIS A 105 7.70 -21.54 10.64
CA HIS A 105 8.48 -22.54 9.90
C HIS A 105 9.17 -23.55 10.84
N GLN A 106 9.73 -23.10 11.97
CA GLN A 106 10.31 -23.98 12.98
C GLN A 106 9.28 -24.85 13.72
N GLN A 107 7.99 -24.48 13.69
CA GLN A 107 6.89 -25.30 14.23
C GLN A 107 6.25 -26.19 13.15
N GLY A 108 6.76 -26.20 11.92
CA GLY A 108 6.19 -26.99 10.82
C GLY A 108 4.89 -26.39 10.23
N ILE A 109 4.56 -25.15 10.55
CA ILE A 109 3.36 -24.47 10.03
C ILE A 109 3.69 -23.92 8.64
N MET A 110 2.87 -24.24 7.62
CA MET A 110 3.00 -23.68 6.26
C MET A 110 2.81 -22.18 6.26
N VAL A 111 3.77 -21.45 5.69
CA VAL A 111 3.80 -19.99 5.66
C VAL A 111 3.55 -19.47 4.25
N HIS A 112 2.44 -18.80 4.05
CA HIS A 112 2.13 -18.00 2.87
C HIS A 112 2.41 -16.52 3.15
N TYR A 113 3.04 -15.83 2.22
CA TYR A 113 3.28 -14.38 2.33
C TYR A 113 2.64 -13.65 1.14
N TYR A 114 1.62 -12.86 1.41
CA TYR A 114 0.90 -12.04 0.43
C TYR A 114 1.28 -10.58 0.56
N ILE A 115 1.53 -9.90 -0.57
CA ILE A 115 2.10 -8.55 -0.63
C ILE A 115 3.49 -8.55 -0.02
N ALA A 116 4.44 -9.05 -0.80
CA ALA A 116 5.83 -9.20 -0.38
C ALA A 116 6.42 -7.89 0.16
N PRO A 117 7.28 -7.97 1.18
CA PRO A 117 8.05 -6.80 1.59
C PRO A 117 8.86 -6.24 0.42
N GLN A 118 8.89 -4.92 0.25
CA GLN A 118 9.65 -4.26 -0.80
C GLN A 118 11.17 -4.34 -0.54
N VAL A 119 11.69 -5.56 -0.45
CA VAL A 119 13.11 -5.85 -0.15
C VAL A 119 14.04 -5.43 -1.28
N TRP A 120 13.53 -5.39 -2.51
CA TRP A 120 14.23 -4.88 -3.69
C TRP A 120 14.59 -3.38 -3.57
N ALA A 121 13.84 -2.62 -2.76
CA ALA A 121 14.07 -1.19 -2.56
C ALA A 121 15.23 -0.87 -1.61
N SER A 122 15.53 -1.70 -0.61
CA SER A 122 16.47 -1.27 0.43
C SER A 122 17.14 -2.35 1.27
N ARG A 123 16.73 -3.60 1.20
CA ARG A 123 17.22 -4.63 2.15
C ARG A 123 17.25 -6.03 1.53
N SER A 124 18.08 -6.23 0.52
CA SER A 124 18.28 -7.53 -0.14
C SER A 124 18.59 -8.67 0.84
N SER A 125 19.27 -8.41 1.97
CA SER A 125 19.52 -9.43 3.01
C SER A 125 18.25 -10.03 3.63
N ARG A 126 17.07 -9.39 3.47
CA ARG A 126 15.79 -9.98 3.88
C ARG A 126 15.30 -11.07 2.94
N VAL A 127 15.77 -11.10 1.69
CA VAL A 127 15.44 -12.16 0.73
C VAL A 127 15.84 -13.52 1.28
N GLU A 128 17.01 -13.61 1.93
CA GLU A 128 17.47 -14.86 2.55
C GLU A 128 16.50 -15.37 3.62
N LYS A 129 15.87 -14.45 4.38
CA LYS A 129 14.86 -14.83 5.37
C LYS A 129 13.56 -15.28 4.73
N ILE A 130 13.16 -14.65 3.63
CA ILE A 130 11.98 -15.08 2.85
C ILE A 130 12.26 -16.47 2.30
N ARG A 131 13.41 -16.68 1.64
CA ARG A 131 13.80 -17.97 1.10
C ARG A 131 13.87 -19.09 2.14
N ALA A 132 14.29 -18.78 3.37
CA ALA A 132 14.47 -19.76 4.44
C ALA A 132 13.19 -20.08 5.21
N TYR A 133 12.18 -19.20 5.23
CA TYR A 133 11.07 -19.30 6.17
C TYR A 133 9.69 -19.05 5.58
N VAL A 134 9.59 -18.80 4.28
CA VAL A 134 8.31 -18.60 3.58
C VAL A 134 8.19 -19.69 2.53
N ASP A 135 7.14 -20.50 2.61
CA ASP A 135 6.93 -21.61 1.67
C ASP A 135 6.36 -21.09 0.34
N HIS A 136 5.46 -20.11 0.39
CA HIS A 136 4.82 -19.53 -0.80
C HIS A 136 4.73 -18.01 -0.70
N LEU A 137 5.31 -17.32 -1.68
CA LEU A 137 5.34 -15.87 -1.79
C LEU A 137 4.46 -15.41 -2.95
N TYR A 138 3.54 -14.48 -2.65
CA TYR A 138 2.64 -13.87 -3.62
C TYR A 138 3.00 -12.40 -3.79
N VAL A 139 3.55 -12.07 -4.95
CA VAL A 139 4.04 -10.73 -5.30
C VAL A 139 3.01 -9.98 -6.12
N THR A 140 3.01 -8.66 -5.97
CA THR A 140 2.01 -7.78 -6.59
C THR A 140 2.57 -6.89 -7.69
N LEU A 141 3.90 -6.83 -7.84
CA LEU A 141 4.58 -6.07 -8.87
C LEU A 141 5.29 -7.02 -9.85
N PRO A 142 5.11 -6.87 -11.16
CA PRO A 142 5.61 -7.84 -12.15
C PRO A 142 7.12 -8.04 -12.11
N PHE A 143 7.90 -6.96 -11.86
CA PHE A 143 9.36 -7.04 -11.80
C PHE A 143 9.88 -7.81 -10.58
N GLU A 144 9.05 -8.05 -9.56
CA GLU A 144 9.41 -8.83 -8.38
C GLU A 144 9.69 -10.29 -8.73
N LEU A 145 9.04 -10.84 -9.77
CA LEU A 145 9.31 -12.21 -10.23
C LEU A 145 10.77 -12.39 -10.64
N GLU A 146 11.28 -11.47 -11.47
CA GLU A 146 12.67 -11.53 -11.91
C GLU A 146 13.64 -11.26 -10.75
N PHE A 147 13.28 -10.32 -9.89
CA PHE A 147 14.05 -10.02 -8.68
C PHE A 147 14.22 -11.27 -7.81
N TYR A 148 13.13 -11.96 -7.45
CA TYR A 148 13.20 -13.16 -6.61
C TYR A 148 13.88 -14.33 -7.33
N ARG A 149 13.68 -14.51 -8.64
CA ARG A 149 14.38 -15.52 -9.43
C ARG A 149 15.91 -15.34 -9.40
N LYS A 150 16.42 -14.11 -9.48
CA LYS A 150 17.83 -13.78 -9.32
C LYS A 150 18.40 -14.18 -7.95
N HIS A 151 17.52 -14.29 -6.95
CA HIS A 151 17.86 -14.75 -5.60
C HIS A 151 17.52 -16.23 -5.35
N HIS A 152 17.34 -17.03 -6.40
CA HIS A 152 17.02 -18.47 -6.33
C HIS A 152 15.76 -18.75 -5.49
N TYR A 153 14.72 -17.94 -5.65
CA TYR A 153 13.41 -18.13 -5.03
C TYR A 153 12.30 -17.92 -6.06
N GLU A 154 11.35 -18.87 -6.11
CA GLU A 154 10.18 -18.77 -6.99
C GLU A 154 9.05 -18.04 -6.26
N ALA A 155 8.66 -16.88 -6.79
CA ALA A 155 7.51 -16.13 -6.34
C ALA A 155 6.35 -16.26 -7.34
N ASN A 156 5.12 -16.06 -6.88
CA ASN A 156 3.92 -16.11 -7.70
C ASN A 156 3.39 -14.68 -7.90
N PHE A 157 3.35 -14.18 -9.12
CA PHE A 157 2.70 -12.92 -9.42
C PHE A 157 1.18 -13.11 -9.47
N VAL A 158 0.47 -12.39 -8.62
CA VAL A 158 -0.99 -12.51 -8.48
C VAL A 158 -1.76 -11.29 -8.99
N GLY A 159 -1.07 -10.27 -9.52
CA GLY A 159 -1.64 -8.96 -9.85
C GLY A 159 -1.68 -8.03 -8.64
N HIS A 160 -2.04 -6.78 -8.88
CA HIS A 160 -1.99 -5.76 -7.84
C HIS A 160 -3.36 -5.58 -7.16
N PRO A 161 -3.48 -5.78 -5.82
CA PRO A 161 -4.76 -5.75 -5.11
C PRO A 161 -5.45 -4.38 -5.13
N LEU A 162 -4.72 -3.32 -5.43
CA LEU A 162 -5.30 -1.99 -5.62
C LEU A 162 -6.28 -1.94 -6.81
N ILE A 163 -6.06 -2.76 -7.84
CA ILE A 163 -6.98 -2.86 -8.98
C ILE A 163 -8.33 -3.42 -8.52
N ASP A 164 -8.33 -4.43 -7.65
CA ASP A 164 -9.55 -5.00 -7.06
C ASP A 164 -10.30 -3.97 -6.24
N ALA A 165 -9.58 -3.23 -5.39
CA ALA A 165 -10.15 -2.19 -4.55
C ALA A 165 -10.75 -1.03 -5.37
N MET A 166 -10.23 -0.75 -6.55
CA MET A 166 -10.72 0.31 -7.43
C MET A 166 -11.89 -0.13 -8.31
N ALA A 167 -11.99 -1.43 -8.61
CA ALA A 167 -13.06 -1.97 -9.44
C ALA A 167 -14.45 -1.78 -8.80
N SER A 168 -14.53 -1.78 -7.47
CA SER A 168 -15.77 -1.60 -6.69
C SER A 168 -16.27 -0.16 -6.60
N ASN A 169 -15.44 0.85 -6.95
CA ASN A 169 -15.74 2.28 -6.76
C ASN A 169 -15.61 3.08 -8.07
N ARG A 170 -16.10 2.56 -9.21
CA ARG A 170 -15.84 3.17 -10.54
C ARG A 170 -16.63 4.43 -10.85
N GLU A 171 -17.83 4.60 -10.32
CA GLU A 171 -18.69 5.74 -10.65
C GLU A 171 -18.71 6.77 -9.52
N VAL A 172 -18.45 8.01 -9.86
CA VAL A 172 -18.60 9.18 -9.00
C VAL A 172 -19.56 10.14 -9.68
N ASP A 173 -20.68 10.42 -9.06
CA ASP A 173 -21.49 11.55 -9.47
C ASP A 173 -20.74 12.84 -9.13
N THR A 174 -20.18 13.46 -10.19
CA THR A 174 -19.36 14.66 -10.06
C THR A 174 -20.14 15.80 -9.44
N ASN A 175 -21.40 16.00 -9.83
CA ASN A 175 -22.22 17.12 -9.34
C ASN A 175 -22.55 16.93 -7.85
N GLN A 176 -22.90 15.70 -7.46
CA GLN A 176 -23.14 15.36 -6.06
C GLN A 176 -21.85 15.55 -5.23
N PHE A 177 -20.71 15.06 -5.73
CA PHE A 177 -19.43 15.23 -5.02
C PHE A 177 -19.06 16.70 -4.83
N LEU A 178 -19.21 17.53 -5.89
CA LEU A 178 -18.94 18.95 -5.81
C LEU A 178 -19.88 19.65 -4.81
N GLY A 179 -21.18 19.35 -4.87
CA GLY A 179 -22.18 19.91 -3.96
C GLY A 179 -21.92 19.53 -2.49
N ASP A 180 -21.73 18.25 -2.20
CA ASP A 180 -21.45 17.73 -0.85
C ASP A 180 -20.22 18.37 -0.20
N ASN A 181 -19.22 18.73 -1.02
CA ASN A 181 -17.97 19.31 -0.54
C ASN A 181 -17.88 20.83 -0.75
N GLN A 182 -19.01 21.47 -1.13
CA GLN A 182 -19.10 22.92 -1.37
C GLN A 182 -18.05 23.42 -2.36
N LEU A 183 -17.73 22.62 -3.38
CA LEU A 183 -16.84 22.97 -4.48
C LEU A 183 -17.64 23.62 -5.61
N GLY A 184 -17.02 24.61 -6.28
CA GLY A 184 -17.61 25.26 -7.45
C GLY A 184 -17.27 24.55 -8.77
N ASP A 185 -17.55 25.23 -9.90
CA ASP A 185 -17.30 24.71 -11.24
C ASP A 185 -15.84 24.87 -11.71
N ARG A 186 -14.96 25.41 -10.87
CA ARG A 186 -13.54 25.55 -11.21
C ARG A 186 -12.87 24.20 -11.26
N LYS A 187 -11.89 24.06 -12.16
CA LYS A 187 -11.04 22.88 -12.22
C LYS A 187 -10.32 22.68 -10.90
N ILE A 188 -10.13 21.43 -10.49
CA ILE A 188 -9.53 21.10 -9.20
C ILE A 188 -8.07 20.68 -9.38
N ILE A 189 -7.18 21.24 -8.56
CA ILE A 189 -5.85 20.68 -8.28
C ILE A 189 -5.92 19.94 -6.94
N ALA A 190 -5.80 18.61 -6.98
CA ALA A 190 -5.79 17.78 -5.79
C ALA A 190 -4.36 17.74 -5.19
N LEU A 191 -4.26 17.94 -3.87
CA LEU A 191 -3.01 17.87 -3.12
C LEU A 191 -3.05 16.67 -2.17
N LEU A 192 -2.15 15.71 -2.37
CA LEU A 192 -2.00 14.51 -1.55
C LEU A 192 -0.66 14.58 -0.79
N PRO A 193 -0.62 15.25 0.37
CA PRO A 193 0.64 15.55 1.07
C PRO A 193 1.23 14.36 1.85
N GLY A 194 0.64 13.18 1.75
CA GLY A 194 1.03 11.97 2.47
C GLY A 194 0.08 11.61 3.61
N SER A 195 0.41 10.52 4.31
CA SER A 195 -0.42 9.98 5.41
C SER A 195 0.18 10.21 6.80
N ARG A 196 1.47 10.53 6.90
CA ARG A 196 2.18 10.68 8.16
C ARG A 196 2.35 12.14 8.55
N LYS A 197 2.21 12.47 9.84
CA LYS A 197 2.40 13.84 10.35
C LYS A 197 3.67 14.51 9.84
N GLN A 198 4.79 13.78 9.85
CA GLN A 198 6.09 14.31 9.41
C GLN A 198 6.15 14.57 7.89
N GLU A 199 5.48 13.80 7.08
CA GLU A 199 5.36 14.02 5.63
C GLU A 199 4.51 15.26 5.38
N ILE A 200 3.30 15.27 5.94
CA ILE A 200 2.33 16.35 5.77
C ILE A 200 2.93 17.70 6.21
N SER A 201 3.52 17.78 7.41
CA SER A 201 4.10 19.03 7.92
C SER A 201 5.26 19.58 7.07
N ARG A 202 5.95 18.74 6.31
CA ARG A 202 7.06 19.17 5.44
C ARG A 202 6.62 19.43 3.99
N ILE A 203 5.63 18.68 3.50
CA ILE A 203 5.25 18.72 2.08
C ILE A 203 4.09 19.70 1.87
N LEU A 204 3.05 19.67 2.69
CA LEU A 204 1.86 20.50 2.50
C LEU A 204 2.16 22.02 2.40
N PRO A 205 3.03 22.60 3.23
CA PRO A 205 3.39 24.02 3.06
C PRO A 205 4.02 24.36 1.72
N GLU A 206 4.81 23.44 1.14
CA GLU A 206 5.41 23.62 -0.17
C GLU A 206 4.36 23.54 -1.29
N LEU A 207 3.39 22.61 -1.16
CA LEU A 207 2.29 22.44 -2.10
C LEU A 207 1.39 23.67 -2.11
N ILE A 208 0.97 24.15 -0.96
CA ILE A 208 0.13 25.35 -0.83
C ILE A 208 0.82 26.59 -1.42
N LYS A 209 2.12 26.77 -1.13
CA LYS A 209 2.89 27.88 -1.73
C LYS A 209 3.01 27.75 -3.25
N ALA A 210 3.16 26.52 -3.76
CA ALA A 210 3.29 26.27 -5.20
C ALA A 210 1.99 26.54 -5.96
N THR A 211 0.85 26.31 -5.33
CA THR A 211 -0.48 26.44 -5.96
C THR A 211 -1.11 27.82 -5.80
N LYS A 212 -0.50 28.72 -5.04
CA LYS A 212 -1.01 30.06 -4.74
C LYS A 212 -1.44 30.87 -5.98
N ASP A 213 -0.70 30.74 -7.09
CA ASP A 213 -0.92 31.57 -8.30
C ASP A 213 -1.90 30.89 -9.30
N PHE A 214 -2.42 29.72 -9.01
CA PHE A 214 -3.42 29.04 -9.84
C PHE A 214 -4.84 29.44 -9.44
N THR A 215 -5.16 30.72 -9.59
CA THR A 215 -6.42 31.34 -9.14
C THR A 215 -7.67 30.79 -9.84
N ASP A 216 -7.51 30.22 -11.04
CA ASP A 216 -8.59 29.62 -11.84
C ASP A 216 -8.92 28.18 -11.39
N PHE A 217 -8.24 27.69 -10.36
CA PHE A 217 -8.41 26.35 -9.83
C PHE A 217 -8.87 26.39 -8.38
N ASP A 218 -9.68 25.39 -8.01
CA ASP A 218 -9.92 25.05 -6.62
C ASP A 218 -8.78 24.14 -6.11
N ILE A 219 -8.12 24.58 -5.05
CA ILE A 219 -7.06 23.80 -4.41
C ILE A 219 -7.67 22.97 -3.30
N VAL A 220 -7.63 21.64 -3.45
CA VAL A 220 -8.27 20.71 -2.52
C VAL A 220 -7.27 19.70 -1.98
N VAL A 221 -7.13 19.69 -0.65
CA VAL A 221 -6.24 18.77 0.06
C VAL A 221 -6.99 17.47 0.37
N ALA A 222 -6.39 16.33 0.06
CA ALA A 222 -6.85 15.03 0.55
C ALA A 222 -6.32 14.81 1.97
N GLY A 223 -7.19 14.88 2.95
CA GLY A 223 -6.87 14.62 4.36
C GLY A 223 -6.68 13.13 4.63
N ALA A 224 -5.57 12.77 5.28
CA ALA A 224 -5.31 11.40 5.69
C ALA A 224 -6.29 10.97 6.79
N PRO A 225 -6.89 9.76 6.73
CA PRO A 225 -7.86 9.30 7.75
C PRO A 225 -7.30 9.23 9.17
N SER A 226 -5.99 9.09 9.31
CA SER A 226 -5.29 9.03 10.60
C SER A 226 -5.04 10.39 11.25
N GLN A 227 -5.42 11.51 10.60
CA GLN A 227 -5.16 12.86 11.07
C GLN A 227 -6.46 13.65 11.22
N THR A 228 -6.43 14.66 12.10
CA THR A 228 -7.58 15.54 12.36
C THR A 228 -7.51 16.84 11.56
N LEU A 229 -8.66 17.51 11.38
CA LEU A 229 -8.71 18.82 10.73
C LEU A 229 -7.78 19.84 11.44
N SER A 230 -7.80 19.87 12.78
CA SER A 230 -6.98 20.77 13.58
C SER A 230 -5.47 20.63 13.32
N PHE A 231 -5.02 19.44 12.93
CA PHE A 231 -3.62 19.23 12.51
C PHE A 231 -3.31 19.91 11.17
N TYR A 232 -4.26 19.98 10.26
CA TYR A 232 -4.07 20.57 8.93
C TYR A 232 -4.27 22.09 8.89
N GLU A 233 -5.14 22.64 9.75
CA GLU A 233 -5.52 24.06 9.75
C GLU A 233 -4.36 25.05 9.61
N PRO A 234 -3.23 24.89 10.34
CA PRO A 234 -2.10 25.80 10.22
C PRO A 234 -1.44 25.85 8.84
N TYR A 235 -1.69 24.85 8.00
CA TYR A 235 -1.06 24.70 6.69
C TYR A 235 -1.97 25.04 5.52
N LEU A 236 -3.31 25.04 5.69
CA LEU A 236 -4.28 25.11 4.60
C LEU A 236 -4.31 26.47 3.88
N ASN A 237 -4.03 27.56 4.59
CA ASN A 237 -4.06 28.93 4.04
C ASN A 237 -5.31 29.21 3.20
N GLY A 238 -6.49 28.79 3.67
CA GLY A 238 -7.78 28.95 2.96
C GLY A 238 -8.12 27.87 1.92
N SER A 239 -7.22 26.91 1.67
CA SER A 239 -7.52 25.78 0.80
C SER A 239 -8.50 24.81 1.47
N LYS A 240 -9.34 24.16 0.68
CA LYS A 240 -10.28 23.14 1.17
C LYS A 240 -9.59 21.83 1.48
N ILE A 241 -10.15 21.07 2.42
CA ILE A 241 -9.68 19.73 2.76
C ILE A 241 -10.85 18.76 2.79
N ILE A 242 -10.63 17.54 2.27
CA ILE A 242 -11.63 16.48 2.21
C ILE A 242 -11.03 15.22 2.81
N PHE A 243 -11.74 14.58 3.75
CA PHE A 243 -11.34 13.33 4.38
C PHE A 243 -12.16 12.14 3.85
N GLY A 244 -11.51 10.97 3.74
CA GLY A 244 -12.17 9.71 3.41
C GLY A 244 -12.67 9.56 1.97
N LYS A 245 -12.46 10.57 1.10
CA LYS A 245 -12.95 10.60 -0.27
C LYS A 245 -11.83 10.82 -1.30
N THR A 246 -10.61 10.34 -1.03
CA THR A 246 -9.43 10.59 -1.89
C THR A 246 -9.64 10.11 -3.32
N GLN A 247 -10.19 8.90 -3.52
CA GLN A 247 -10.46 8.36 -4.86
C GLN A 247 -11.48 9.22 -5.63
N GLN A 248 -12.54 9.64 -4.95
CA GLN A 248 -13.56 10.50 -5.55
C GLN A 248 -12.98 11.87 -5.93
N LEU A 249 -12.17 12.46 -5.04
CA LEU A 249 -11.45 13.71 -5.34
C LEU A 249 -10.54 13.56 -6.55
N LEU A 250 -9.76 12.49 -6.65
CA LEU A 250 -8.89 12.23 -7.79
C LEU A 250 -9.66 12.09 -9.09
N ARG A 251 -10.83 11.42 -9.10
CA ARG A 251 -11.66 11.25 -10.31
C ARG A 251 -12.17 12.58 -10.88
N VAL A 252 -12.46 13.55 -10.02
CA VAL A 252 -12.96 14.88 -10.44
C VAL A 252 -11.82 15.89 -10.61
N ALA A 253 -10.61 15.60 -10.14
CA ALA A 253 -9.47 16.49 -10.24
C ALA A 253 -8.94 16.61 -11.67
N HIS A 254 -8.59 17.83 -12.07
CA HIS A 254 -7.94 18.09 -13.34
C HIS A 254 -6.50 17.58 -13.38
N LEU A 255 -5.80 17.67 -12.24
CA LEU A 255 -4.48 17.12 -11.99
C LEU A 255 -4.25 16.99 -10.47
N ALA A 256 -3.21 16.25 -10.10
CA ALA A 256 -2.83 16.04 -8.71
C ALA A 256 -1.34 16.28 -8.45
N VAL A 257 -1.00 16.71 -7.22
CA VAL A 257 0.37 16.67 -6.69
C VAL A 257 0.38 15.66 -5.55
N VAL A 258 1.16 14.58 -5.72
CA VAL A 258 1.05 13.37 -4.90
C VAL A 258 2.37 13.04 -4.22
N THR A 259 2.34 12.83 -2.92
CA THR A 259 3.50 12.31 -2.19
C THR A 259 3.79 10.86 -2.60
N SER A 260 5.06 10.56 -2.84
CA SER A 260 5.50 9.21 -3.23
C SER A 260 5.02 8.14 -2.25
N GLY A 261 4.42 7.09 -2.78
CA GLY A 261 3.82 5.97 -2.07
C GLY A 261 2.76 5.28 -2.94
N THR A 262 1.93 4.45 -2.35
CA THR A 262 0.83 3.74 -3.03
C THR A 262 -0.15 4.72 -3.72
N ALA A 263 -0.32 5.92 -3.16
CA ALA A 263 -1.18 6.95 -3.74
C ALA A 263 -0.77 7.36 -5.17
N THR A 264 0.50 7.26 -5.55
CA THR A 264 0.94 7.54 -6.92
C THR A 264 0.41 6.52 -7.91
N LEU A 265 0.37 5.26 -7.53
CA LEU A 265 -0.20 4.19 -8.33
C LEU A 265 -1.74 4.33 -8.42
N GLU A 266 -2.39 4.59 -7.30
CA GLU A 266 -3.83 4.85 -7.23
C GLU A 266 -4.24 6.01 -8.15
N THR A 267 -3.50 7.13 -8.11
CA THR A 267 -3.73 8.29 -8.97
C THR A 267 -3.59 7.94 -10.46
N ALA A 268 -2.59 7.13 -10.82
CA ALA A 268 -2.39 6.68 -12.20
C ALA A 268 -3.49 5.73 -12.68
N LEU A 269 -3.93 4.79 -11.82
CA LEU A 269 -5.01 3.86 -12.14
C LEU A 269 -6.38 4.55 -12.30
N ILE A 270 -6.59 5.68 -11.61
CA ILE A 270 -7.74 6.56 -11.80
C ILE A 270 -7.65 7.33 -13.13
N GLY A 271 -6.44 7.53 -13.65
CA GLY A 271 -6.18 8.30 -14.86
C GLY A 271 -5.91 9.79 -14.61
N THR A 272 -5.75 10.21 -13.35
CA THR A 272 -5.51 11.62 -13.02
C THR A 272 -4.06 12.00 -13.28
N PRO A 273 -3.77 13.03 -14.12
CA PRO A 273 -2.41 13.50 -14.34
C PRO A 273 -1.76 13.95 -13.04
N GLN A 274 -0.49 13.58 -12.81
CA GLN A 274 0.15 13.86 -11.53
C GLN A 274 1.61 14.31 -11.64
N VAL A 275 2.02 15.08 -10.62
CA VAL A 275 3.42 15.32 -10.25
C VAL A 275 3.68 14.60 -8.93
N VAL A 276 4.75 13.86 -8.86
CA VAL A 276 5.15 13.14 -7.63
C VAL A 276 6.15 13.98 -6.85
N VAL A 277 5.93 14.10 -5.56
CA VAL A 277 6.80 14.83 -4.63
C VAL A 277 7.28 13.93 -3.50
N TYR A 278 8.47 14.21 -2.98
CA TYR A 278 8.98 13.55 -1.79
C TYR A 278 9.91 14.47 -1.00
N LYS A 279 9.65 14.60 0.29
CA LYS A 279 10.49 15.40 1.20
C LYS A 279 10.53 14.78 2.58
N THR A 280 11.73 14.50 3.07
CA THR A 280 11.97 13.97 4.41
C THR A 280 13.05 14.79 5.13
N SER A 281 13.41 14.43 6.36
CA SER A 281 14.50 15.11 7.05
C SER A 281 15.82 14.95 6.30
N PRO A 282 16.72 15.96 6.31
CA PRO A 282 18.01 15.86 5.63
C PRO A 282 18.83 14.63 6.06
N ILE A 283 18.78 14.29 7.35
CA ILE A 283 19.48 13.14 7.92
C ILE A 283 18.86 11.84 7.38
N SER A 284 17.54 11.71 7.42
CA SER A 284 16.84 10.51 6.89
C SER A 284 17.09 10.36 5.39
N TYR A 285 17.12 11.47 4.64
CA TYR A 285 17.42 11.44 3.22
C TYR A 285 18.86 11.00 2.94
N ALA A 286 19.83 11.54 3.67
CA ALA A 286 21.24 11.17 3.51
C ALA A 286 21.48 9.67 3.80
N ILE A 287 20.80 9.12 4.81
CA ILE A 287 20.83 7.69 5.13
C ILE A 287 20.12 6.89 4.03
N GLY A 288 18.90 7.30 3.65
CA GLY A 288 18.11 6.63 2.61
C GLY A 288 18.82 6.56 1.28
N LYS A 289 19.45 7.65 0.83
CA LYS A 289 20.20 7.72 -0.43
C LYS A 289 21.39 6.74 -0.49
N ARG A 290 21.94 6.33 0.66
CA ARG A 290 23.04 5.34 0.72
C ARG A 290 22.54 3.89 0.73
N ILE A 291 21.30 3.68 1.16
CA ILE A 291 20.71 2.35 1.33
C ILE A 291 19.81 1.98 0.14
N VAL A 292 19.13 2.98 -0.43
CA VAL A 292 18.17 2.81 -1.53
C VAL A 292 18.87 3.05 -2.85
N THR A 293 18.92 2.01 -3.68
CA THR A 293 19.58 2.04 -5.01
C THR A 293 18.58 2.19 -6.17
N LEU A 294 17.38 2.67 -5.87
CA LEU A 294 16.32 2.81 -6.85
C LEU A 294 16.55 3.98 -7.81
N LYS A 295 16.25 3.75 -9.08
CA LYS A 295 16.27 4.77 -10.13
C LYS A 295 15.09 5.75 -9.99
N TYR A 296 13.96 5.29 -9.48
CA TYR A 296 12.71 6.02 -9.31
C TYR A 296 12.15 5.80 -7.91
N ILE A 297 11.27 6.71 -7.45
CA ILE A 297 10.62 6.60 -6.14
C ILE A 297 9.12 6.36 -6.25
N SER A 298 8.49 6.68 -7.38
CA SER A 298 7.06 6.37 -7.61
C SER A 298 6.90 4.96 -8.16
N LEU A 299 5.85 4.28 -7.73
CA LEU A 299 5.52 2.95 -8.28
C LEU A 299 5.25 3.00 -9.78
N VAL A 300 4.69 4.09 -10.29
CA VAL A 300 4.42 4.29 -11.72
C VAL A 300 5.70 4.18 -12.54
N ASN A 301 6.71 4.98 -12.20
CA ASN A 301 7.99 4.97 -12.89
C ASN A 301 8.78 3.66 -12.69
N LEU A 302 8.70 3.08 -11.48
CA LEU A 302 9.35 1.81 -11.16
C LEU A 302 8.78 0.65 -12.00
N ILE A 303 7.46 0.57 -12.12
CA ILE A 303 6.79 -0.51 -12.87
C ILE A 303 7.06 -0.39 -14.37
N LEU A 304 7.05 0.83 -14.90
CA LEU A 304 7.29 1.11 -16.31
C LEU A 304 8.79 1.21 -16.67
N ASP A 305 9.67 1.22 -15.68
CA ASP A 305 11.13 1.48 -15.80
C ASP A 305 11.51 2.71 -16.64
N ARG A 306 10.66 3.72 -16.61
CA ARG A 306 10.88 5.02 -17.28
C ARG A 306 10.20 6.16 -16.54
N THR A 307 10.55 7.39 -16.92
CA THR A 307 9.91 8.61 -16.38
C THR A 307 8.55 8.85 -17.05
N ALA A 308 7.51 8.19 -16.56
CA ALA A 308 6.12 8.44 -16.96
C ALA A 308 5.51 9.62 -16.19
N VAL A 309 5.92 9.81 -14.93
CA VAL A 309 5.53 10.95 -14.09
C VAL A 309 6.77 11.69 -13.60
N GLN A 310 6.69 13.02 -13.50
CA GLN A 310 7.81 13.82 -12.98
C GLN A 310 7.91 13.63 -11.45
N GLU A 311 9.12 13.32 -10.96
CA GLU A 311 9.43 13.19 -9.53
C GLU A 311 10.26 14.39 -9.06
N LEU A 312 9.80 15.05 -8.00
CA LEU A 312 10.48 16.18 -7.35
C LEU A 312 10.91 15.77 -5.94
N ILE A 313 12.20 15.44 -5.78
CA ILE A 313 12.73 14.83 -4.58
C ILE A 313 13.52 15.84 -3.77
N GLN A 314 13.27 15.93 -2.47
CA GLN A 314 14.02 16.68 -1.47
C GLN A 314 14.12 18.17 -1.83
N ASN A 315 15.28 18.65 -2.31
CA ASN A 315 15.48 20.05 -2.71
C ASN A 315 14.72 20.43 -3.98
N GLU A 316 14.32 19.44 -4.78
CA GLU A 316 13.46 19.66 -5.92
C GLU A 316 11.98 19.84 -5.53
N CYS A 317 11.57 19.29 -4.38
CA CYS A 317 10.27 19.52 -3.77
C CYS A 317 10.23 20.96 -3.19
N SER A 318 10.24 21.95 -4.06
CA SER A 318 10.19 23.38 -3.74
C SER A 318 9.03 24.05 -4.49
N PRO A 319 8.44 25.13 -3.94
CA PRO A 319 7.28 25.79 -4.55
C PRO A 319 7.51 26.16 -6.01
N LYS A 320 8.67 26.70 -6.36
CA LYS A 320 9.03 27.09 -7.73
C LYS A 320 9.03 25.90 -8.69
N LYS A 321 9.66 24.76 -8.31
CA LYS A 321 9.73 23.58 -9.17
C LYS A 321 8.39 22.86 -9.28
N ILE A 322 7.63 22.79 -8.18
CA ILE A 322 6.28 22.23 -8.17
C ILE A 322 5.36 23.05 -9.07
N LYS A 323 5.37 24.39 -8.94
CA LYS A 323 4.62 25.28 -9.84
C LYS A 323 4.95 25.04 -11.31
N THR A 324 6.24 24.95 -11.65
CA THR A 324 6.68 24.68 -13.03
C THR A 324 6.16 23.31 -13.52
N ALA A 325 6.20 22.29 -12.67
CA ALA A 325 5.72 20.95 -13.02
C ALA A 325 4.20 20.93 -13.21
N ILE A 326 3.43 21.60 -12.34
CA ILE A 326 1.98 21.78 -12.50
C ILE A 326 1.69 22.49 -13.84
N SER A 327 2.39 23.60 -14.14
CA SER A 327 2.19 24.35 -15.39
C SER A 327 2.44 23.49 -16.64
N LYS A 328 3.41 22.57 -16.60
CA LYS A 328 3.63 21.59 -17.69
C LYS A 328 2.46 20.61 -17.84
N LEU A 329 1.83 20.18 -16.74
CA LEU A 329 0.66 19.31 -16.80
C LEU A 329 -0.61 19.99 -17.33
N LEU A 330 -0.63 21.31 -17.43
CA LEU A 330 -1.73 22.02 -18.08
C LEU A 330 -1.68 21.89 -19.61
N ASP A 331 -0.51 21.53 -20.17
CA ASP A 331 -0.38 21.22 -21.60
C ASP A 331 -1.12 19.91 -21.93
N ARG A 332 -1.97 19.97 -22.93
CA ARG A 332 -2.78 18.82 -23.37
C ARG A 332 -1.92 17.66 -23.86
N THR A 333 -0.86 17.94 -24.62
CA THR A 333 0.03 16.92 -25.18
C THR A 333 0.74 16.12 -24.07
N VAL A 334 1.16 16.82 -23.00
CA VAL A 334 1.80 16.17 -21.83
C VAL A 334 0.82 15.23 -21.14
N ARG A 335 -0.44 15.64 -20.97
CA ARG A 335 -1.47 14.79 -20.34
C ARG A 335 -1.84 13.59 -21.22
N GLU A 336 -1.96 13.77 -22.53
CA GLU A 336 -2.25 12.67 -23.46
C GLU A 336 -1.15 11.62 -23.45
N ARG A 337 0.12 12.03 -23.41
CA ARG A 337 1.25 11.10 -23.25
C ARG A 337 1.20 10.37 -21.91
N MET A 338 0.92 11.08 -20.82
CA MET A 338 0.80 10.47 -19.51
C MET A 338 -0.36 9.46 -19.44
N ALA A 339 -1.48 9.74 -20.11
CA ALA A 339 -2.59 8.81 -20.23
C ALA A 339 -2.21 7.53 -21.00
N GLN A 340 -1.38 7.64 -22.04
CA GLN A 340 -0.83 6.47 -22.75
C GLN A 340 0.07 5.64 -21.83
N ASP A 341 0.95 6.28 -21.04
CA ASP A 341 1.78 5.61 -20.05
C ASP A 341 0.92 4.91 -18.98
N TYR A 342 -0.18 5.52 -18.54
CA TYR A 342 -1.10 4.89 -17.58
C TYR A 342 -1.85 3.70 -18.18
N ASN A 343 -2.24 3.76 -19.44
CA ASN A 343 -2.85 2.61 -20.13
C ASN A 343 -1.86 1.43 -20.24
N GLU A 344 -0.58 1.70 -20.47
CA GLU A 344 0.46 0.67 -20.45
C GLU A 344 0.66 0.11 -19.03
N LEU A 345 0.70 0.99 -18.03
CA LEU A 345 0.79 0.58 -16.62
C LEU A 345 -0.32 -0.40 -16.23
N VAL A 346 -1.57 -0.12 -16.62
CA VAL A 346 -2.72 -1.02 -16.37
C VAL A 346 -2.49 -2.38 -17.02
N LYS A 347 -2.02 -2.42 -18.27
CA LYS A 347 -1.72 -3.68 -18.96
C LYS A 347 -0.62 -4.49 -18.27
N VAL A 348 0.43 -3.82 -17.79
CA VAL A 348 1.56 -4.45 -17.08
C VAL A 348 1.15 -5.00 -15.72
N LEU A 349 0.25 -4.32 -15.01
CA LEU A 349 -0.27 -4.77 -13.72
C LEU A 349 -1.29 -5.92 -13.84
N GLY A 350 -1.86 -6.10 -15.02
CA GLY A 350 -2.87 -7.13 -15.30
C GLY A 350 -4.28 -6.76 -14.82
N ASP A 351 -5.17 -7.72 -14.95
CA ASP A 351 -6.59 -7.56 -14.62
C ASP A 351 -6.86 -7.67 -13.12
N SER A 352 -8.06 -7.28 -12.71
CA SER A 352 -8.60 -7.53 -11.36
C SER A 352 -8.60 -9.03 -11.01
N GLY A 353 -8.78 -9.37 -9.73
CA GLY A 353 -8.81 -10.74 -9.24
C GLY A 353 -7.51 -11.17 -8.54
N ALA A 354 -6.68 -10.22 -8.08
CA ALA A 354 -5.47 -10.53 -7.31
C ALA A 354 -5.79 -11.36 -6.05
N SER A 355 -6.83 -10.98 -5.31
CA SER A 355 -7.27 -11.69 -4.11
C SER A 355 -7.80 -13.10 -4.43
N GLU A 356 -8.51 -13.26 -5.55
CA GLU A 356 -9.02 -14.57 -5.98
C GLU A 356 -7.89 -15.49 -6.44
N ARG A 357 -6.93 -14.98 -7.24
CA ARG A 357 -5.76 -15.77 -7.66
C ARG A 357 -4.92 -16.20 -6.45
N THR A 358 -4.75 -15.30 -5.48
CA THR A 358 -4.04 -15.60 -4.23
C THR A 358 -4.78 -16.67 -3.43
N ALA A 359 -6.10 -16.54 -3.27
CA ALA A 359 -6.91 -17.51 -2.56
C ALA A 359 -6.84 -18.90 -3.18
N LYS A 360 -6.97 -19.01 -4.51
CA LYS A 360 -6.85 -20.28 -5.25
C LYS A 360 -5.47 -20.91 -5.03
N ALA A 361 -4.41 -20.12 -5.10
CA ALA A 361 -3.05 -20.61 -4.92
C ALA A 361 -2.79 -21.05 -3.46
N ILE A 362 -3.24 -20.29 -2.46
CA ILE A 362 -3.15 -20.69 -1.03
C ILE A 362 -3.91 -21.99 -0.80
N TYR A 363 -5.15 -22.07 -1.24
CA TYR A 363 -5.99 -23.27 -1.07
C TYR A 363 -5.35 -24.51 -1.70
N ALA A 364 -4.90 -24.41 -2.96
CA ALA A 364 -4.28 -25.53 -3.67
C ALA A 364 -2.99 -26.01 -2.98
N ASN A 365 -2.10 -25.09 -2.58
CA ASN A 365 -0.85 -25.42 -1.93
C ASN A 365 -1.06 -26.03 -0.54
N THR A 366 -1.99 -25.47 0.24
CA THR A 366 -2.33 -25.99 1.58
C THR A 366 -2.95 -27.39 1.50
N ARG A 367 -3.86 -27.60 0.53
CA ARG A 367 -4.50 -28.92 0.32
C ARG A 367 -3.51 -29.99 -0.13
N LYS A 368 -2.54 -29.62 -0.98
CA LYS A 368 -1.48 -30.55 -1.40
C LYS A 368 -0.66 -31.05 -0.23
N LEU A 369 -0.34 -30.19 0.73
CA LEU A 369 0.37 -30.60 1.95
C LEU A 369 -0.46 -31.61 2.77
N LEU A 370 -1.76 -31.37 2.95
CA LEU A 370 -2.66 -32.27 3.69
C LEU A 370 -2.79 -33.63 3.00
N GLY A 371 -2.87 -33.69 1.66
CA GLY A 371 -2.87 -34.91 0.89
C GLY A 371 -1.57 -35.70 1.04
N GLN A 372 -0.43 -35.04 0.99
CA GLN A 372 0.87 -35.70 1.20
C GLN A 372 1.05 -36.22 2.64
N ALA A 373 0.42 -35.56 3.63
CA ALA A 373 0.45 -36.04 5.01
C ALA A 373 -0.44 -37.29 5.22
N SER A 374 -1.55 -37.43 4.51
CA SER A 374 -2.39 -38.63 4.56
C SER A 374 -1.70 -39.86 3.90
N ASP A 375 -1.03 -39.62 2.75
CA ASP A 375 -0.31 -40.69 2.04
C ASP A 375 0.94 -41.23 2.78
N LEU A 376 1.40 -40.55 3.82
CA LEU A 376 2.51 -40.98 4.68
C LEU A 376 2.04 -41.74 5.92
N LEU A 377 0.73 -41.75 6.19
CA LEU A 377 0.11 -42.44 7.34
C LEU A 377 -0.60 -43.73 6.94
N ASP A 378 -0.77 -43.99 5.65
CA ASP A 378 -1.23 -45.24 5.06
C ASP A 378 0.00 -46.07 4.57
#